data_9115aa73f58f47c095b143338d634419
#
_entry.id   9115aa73f58f47c095b143338d634419
#
_cell.length_a   1.000
_cell.length_b   1.000
_cell.length_c   1.000
_cell.angle_alpha   90.00
_cell.angle_beta   90.00
_cell.angle_gamma   90.00
#
_symmetry.space_group_name_H-M   'P 1'
#
loop_
_entity.id
_entity.type
_entity.pdbx_description
1 polymer ?
#
loop_
_entity_poly.entity_id
_entity_poly.type
_entity_poly.pdbx_seq_one_letter_code
_entity_poly.pdbx_strand_id
1 'polypeptide(L)'
;MSQQPLVVSIPHRLGQAEALRRLQGGLTRAAAQFPVLQVDEEQWTGDHMTFRVRAMGQAASGTIDVGEDNVRLEVTLPWLLQKFAQVAQAVIRTRGNLLLEKK
;
A
#
# COMPACT_ATOMS: atom_id res chain seq x y z
N MET A 1 14.74 -0.27 -19.43
CA MET A 1 13.72 -1.26 -19.09
C MET A 1 12.65 -0.63 -18.22
N SER A 2 11.43 -0.71 -18.64
CA SER A 2 10.35 -0.10 -17.87
C SER A 2 9.99 -0.98 -16.67
N GLN A 3 9.64 -0.32 -15.57
CA GLN A 3 9.16 -0.98 -14.37
C GLN A 3 7.65 -1.12 -14.50
N GLN A 4 7.15 -2.31 -14.22
CA GLN A 4 5.72 -2.54 -14.26
C GLN A 4 5.14 -2.38 -12.86
N PRO A 5 4.04 -1.63 -12.72
CA PRO A 5 3.45 -1.48 -11.39
C PRO A 5 2.80 -2.76 -10.92
N LEU A 6 2.91 -2.98 -9.62
CA LEU A 6 2.18 -4.04 -8.93
C LEU A 6 0.83 -3.47 -8.52
N VAL A 7 -0.25 -4.09 -8.98
CA VAL A 7 -1.59 -3.61 -8.70
C VAL A 7 -2.31 -4.64 -7.84
N VAL A 8 -2.83 -4.18 -6.70
CA VAL A 8 -3.60 -5.03 -5.78
C VAL A 8 -4.92 -4.34 -5.49
N SER A 9 -6.01 -5.08 -5.63
CA SER A 9 -7.33 -4.59 -5.26
C SER A 9 -7.81 -5.39 -4.06
N ILE A 10 -8.24 -4.70 -3.01
CA ILE A 10 -8.67 -5.30 -1.76
C ILE A 10 -10.13 -4.92 -1.52
N PRO A 11 -11.05 -5.89 -1.58
CA PRO A 11 -12.45 -5.59 -1.33
C PRO A 11 -12.70 -5.35 0.17
N HIS A 12 -13.69 -4.53 0.46
CA HIS A 12 -14.11 -4.29 1.84
C HIS A 12 -15.60 -4.00 1.88
N ARG A 13 -16.16 -3.99 3.08
CA ARG A 13 -17.57 -3.70 3.32
C ARG A 13 -17.75 -2.57 4.32
N LEU A 14 -16.79 -1.64 4.35
CA LEU A 14 -16.78 -0.58 5.36
C LEU A 14 -17.40 0.72 4.87
N GLY A 15 -17.53 0.88 3.55
CA GLY A 15 -17.79 2.17 2.97
C GLY A 15 -16.52 2.98 2.87
N GLN A 16 -16.52 3.98 1.99
CA GLN A 16 -15.32 4.74 1.67
C GLN A 16 -14.77 5.49 2.89
N ALA A 17 -15.63 6.12 3.66
CA ALA A 17 -15.20 6.94 4.79
C ALA A 17 -14.47 6.11 5.85
N GLU A 18 -15.03 4.97 6.20
CA GLU A 18 -14.42 4.13 7.22
C GLU A 18 -13.14 3.47 6.72
N ALA A 19 -13.14 3.04 5.46
CA ALA A 19 -11.93 2.45 4.87
C ALA A 19 -10.82 3.50 4.83
N LEU A 20 -11.16 4.74 4.45
CA LEU A 20 -10.19 5.83 4.42
C LEU A 20 -9.63 6.10 5.81
N ARG A 21 -10.50 6.14 6.82
CA ARG A 21 -10.07 6.38 8.19
C ARG A 21 -9.08 5.31 8.66
N ARG A 22 -9.35 4.05 8.33
CA ARG A 22 -8.47 2.96 8.76
C ARG A 22 -7.14 2.95 8.02
N LEU A 23 -7.13 3.43 6.78
CA LEU A 23 -5.89 3.44 5.99
C LEU A 23 -5.00 4.61 6.34
N GLN A 24 -5.56 5.72 6.81
CA GLN A 24 -4.76 6.86 7.22
C GLN A 24 -3.89 6.44 8.40
N GLY A 25 -2.59 6.61 8.23
CA GLY A 25 -1.61 6.16 9.21
C GLY A 25 -1.25 4.68 9.12
N GLY A 26 -1.98 3.91 8.28
CA GLY A 26 -1.71 2.47 8.16
C GLY A 26 -0.33 2.17 7.60
N LEU A 27 0.12 2.98 6.65
CA LEU A 27 1.45 2.79 6.08
C LEU A 27 2.54 2.98 7.13
N THR A 28 2.42 4.02 7.95
CA THR A 28 3.37 4.27 9.02
C THR A 28 3.37 3.13 10.05
N ARG A 29 2.17 2.64 10.40
CA ARG A 29 2.07 1.53 11.34
C ARG A 29 2.68 0.25 10.76
N ALA A 30 2.46 0.01 9.47
CA ALA A 30 3.04 -1.16 8.81
C ALA A 30 4.56 -1.06 8.77
N ALA A 31 5.08 0.13 8.47
CA ALA A 31 6.53 0.36 8.43
C ALA A 31 7.17 0.12 9.79
N ALA A 32 6.46 0.41 10.87
CA ALA A 32 6.99 0.20 12.21
C ALA A 32 7.25 -1.28 12.52
N GLN A 33 6.55 -2.19 11.81
CA GLN A 33 6.74 -3.62 11.99
C GLN A 33 7.83 -4.20 11.08
N PHE A 34 8.36 -3.40 10.18
CA PHE A 34 9.39 -3.81 9.24
C PHE A 34 10.55 -2.83 9.34
N PRO A 35 11.56 -3.11 10.19
CA PRO A 35 12.64 -2.14 10.44
C PRO A 35 13.40 -1.70 9.21
N VAL A 36 13.40 -2.52 8.14
CA VAL A 36 14.11 -2.18 6.90
C VAL A 36 13.30 -1.22 6.04
N LEU A 37 12.04 -0.96 6.39
CA LEU A 37 11.15 -0.14 5.59
C LEU A 37 11.06 1.26 6.17
N GLN A 38 11.33 2.27 5.35
CA GLN A 38 11.23 3.67 5.73
C GLN A 38 10.19 4.35 4.84
N VAL A 39 9.29 5.12 5.46
CA VAL A 39 8.32 5.91 4.73
C VAL A 39 8.90 7.29 4.51
N ASP A 40 9.23 7.60 3.24
CA ASP A 40 9.79 8.90 2.89
C ASP A 40 8.69 9.93 2.64
N GLU A 41 7.55 9.49 2.16
CA GLU A 41 6.47 10.39 1.80
C GLU A 41 5.13 9.67 1.92
N GLU A 42 4.16 10.35 2.49
CA GLU A 42 2.77 9.91 2.52
C GLU A 42 1.91 11.17 2.43
N GLN A 43 1.16 11.30 1.33
CA GLN A 43 0.37 12.49 1.09
C GLN A 43 -1.04 12.10 0.66
N TRP A 44 -2.03 12.56 1.43
CA TRP A 44 -3.43 12.29 1.15
C TRP A 44 -4.07 13.48 0.46
N THR A 45 -4.88 13.20 -0.55
CA THR A 45 -5.69 14.18 -1.25
C THR A 45 -7.06 13.54 -1.43
N GLY A 46 -8.00 13.88 -0.52
CA GLY A 46 -9.30 13.23 -0.54
C GLY A 46 -9.18 11.73 -0.29
N ASP A 47 -9.63 10.93 -1.24
CA ASP A 47 -9.62 9.47 -1.15
C ASP A 47 -8.42 8.85 -1.87
N HIS A 48 -7.45 9.68 -2.24
CA HIS A 48 -6.26 9.26 -2.97
C HIS A 48 -5.03 9.57 -2.15
N MET A 49 -4.09 8.63 -2.11
CA MET A 49 -2.83 8.81 -1.40
C MET A 49 -1.67 8.48 -2.32
N THR A 50 -0.64 9.32 -2.29
CA THR A 50 0.64 9.00 -2.91
C THR A 50 1.65 8.73 -1.83
N PHE A 51 2.57 7.80 -2.10
CA PHE A 51 3.57 7.46 -1.10
C PHE A 51 4.88 7.08 -1.74
N ARG A 52 5.93 7.22 -0.97
CA ARG A 52 7.25 6.72 -1.31
C ARG A 52 7.84 6.05 -0.09
N VAL A 53 8.34 4.85 -0.29
CA VAL A 53 8.99 4.09 0.77
C VAL A 53 10.37 3.67 0.30
N ARG A 54 11.24 3.36 1.25
CA ARG A 54 12.59 2.92 0.96
C ARG A 54 12.88 1.68 1.77
N ALA A 55 13.49 0.70 1.12
CA ALA A 55 13.89 -0.54 1.76
C ALA A 55 15.16 -1.04 1.08
N MET A 56 16.14 -1.43 1.87
CA MET A 56 17.39 -2.03 1.38
C MET A 56 18.09 -1.15 0.33
N GLY A 57 18.07 0.16 0.55
CA GLY A 57 18.70 1.11 -0.36
C GLY A 57 17.92 1.37 -1.64
N GLN A 58 16.73 0.78 -1.79
CA GLN A 58 15.89 0.93 -2.97
C GLN A 58 14.62 1.68 -2.60
N ALA A 59 14.17 2.54 -3.49
CA ALA A 59 12.93 3.29 -3.28
C ALA A 59 11.81 2.70 -4.14
N ALA A 60 10.62 2.65 -3.57
CA ALA A 60 9.41 2.28 -4.28
C ALA A 60 8.37 3.37 -4.05
N SER A 61 7.58 3.64 -5.06
CA SER A 61 6.52 4.64 -4.95
C SER A 61 5.22 4.06 -5.43
N GLY A 62 4.12 4.65 -4.99
CA GLY A 62 2.84 4.14 -5.41
C GLY A 62 1.70 5.04 -5.01
N THR A 63 0.50 4.55 -5.29
CA THR A 63 -0.74 5.26 -5.00
C THR A 63 -1.74 4.31 -4.39
N ILE A 64 -2.64 4.87 -3.59
CA ILE A 64 -3.77 4.14 -3.04
C ILE A 64 -5.03 4.94 -3.37
N ASP A 65 -6.01 4.27 -3.95
CA ASP A 65 -7.33 4.86 -4.20
C ASP A 65 -8.36 4.11 -3.36
N VAL A 66 -9.07 4.84 -2.50
CA VAL A 66 -10.05 4.26 -1.61
C VAL A 66 -11.42 4.41 -2.22
N GLY A 67 -12.02 3.29 -2.59
CA GLY A 67 -13.38 3.26 -3.12
C GLY A 67 -14.39 2.87 -2.07
N GLU A 68 -15.64 2.84 -2.49
CA GLU A 68 -16.74 2.52 -1.60
C GLU A 68 -16.69 1.09 -1.09
N ASP A 69 -16.27 0.15 -1.95
CA ASP A 69 -16.26 -1.26 -1.62
C ASP A 69 -14.93 -1.94 -1.91
N ASN A 70 -13.91 -1.15 -2.31
CA ASN A 70 -12.58 -1.72 -2.52
C ASN A 70 -11.52 -0.65 -2.35
N VAL A 71 -10.28 -1.09 -2.16
CA VAL A 71 -9.11 -0.24 -2.14
C VAL A 71 -8.17 -0.73 -3.22
N ARG A 72 -7.74 0.17 -4.08
CA ARG A 72 -6.80 -0.15 -5.15
C ARG A 72 -5.44 0.42 -4.79
N LEU A 73 -4.46 -0.46 -4.74
CA LEU A 73 -3.08 -0.12 -4.46
C LEU A 73 -2.25 -0.37 -5.71
N GLU A 74 -1.45 0.62 -6.10
CA GLU A 74 -0.54 0.48 -7.23
C GLU A 74 0.84 0.89 -6.77
N VAL A 75 1.82 -0.02 -6.90
CA VAL A 75 3.18 0.19 -6.44
C VAL A 75 4.14 -0.06 -7.59
N THR A 76 5.06 0.87 -7.81
CA THR A 76 6.14 0.69 -8.78
C THR A 76 7.40 0.28 -8.03
N LEU A 77 7.86 -0.94 -8.28
CA LEU A 77 9.05 -1.49 -7.64
C LEU A 77 10.26 -1.31 -8.53
N PRO A 78 11.44 -1.01 -7.96
CA PRO A 78 12.67 -1.05 -8.73
C PRO A 78 12.86 -2.44 -9.36
N TRP A 79 13.50 -2.47 -10.53
CA TRP A 79 13.69 -3.75 -11.23
C TRP A 79 14.38 -4.78 -10.34
N LEU A 80 15.27 -4.32 -9.47
CA LEU A 80 16.01 -5.20 -8.57
C LEU A 80 15.08 -5.95 -7.61
N LEU A 81 13.92 -5.35 -7.29
CA LEU A 81 12.96 -5.95 -6.37
C LEU A 81 11.78 -6.60 -7.09
N GLN A 82 11.77 -6.58 -8.42
CA GLN A 82 10.63 -7.12 -9.18
C GLN A 82 10.43 -8.61 -8.93
N LYS A 83 11.49 -9.35 -8.70
CA LYS A 83 11.39 -10.77 -8.42
C LYS A 83 10.68 -11.08 -7.11
N PHE A 84 10.51 -10.07 -6.25
CA PHE A 84 9.80 -10.23 -4.99
C PHE A 84 8.34 -9.76 -5.10
N ALA A 85 7.89 -9.40 -6.30
CA ALA A 85 6.56 -8.81 -6.47
C ALA A 85 5.44 -9.71 -5.96
N GLN A 86 5.54 -11.03 -6.16
CA GLN A 86 4.51 -11.94 -5.69
C GLN A 86 4.46 -11.99 -4.17
N VAL A 87 5.62 -11.98 -3.53
CA VAL A 87 5.69 -11.95 -2.06
C VAL A 87 5.12 -10.65 -1.55
N ALA A 88 5.50 -9.53 -2.17
CA ALA A 88 4.98 -8.22 -1.78
C ALA A 88 3.47 -8.17 -1.95
N GLN A 89 2.95 -8.72 -3.04
CA GLN A 89 1.50 -8.74 -3.29
C GLN A 89 0.77 -9.52 -2.21
N ALA A 90 1.31 -10.67 -1.81
CA ALA A 90 0.70 -11.49 -0.77
C ALA A 90 0.69 -10.77 0.57
N VAL A 91 1.81 -10.13 0.92
CA VAL A 91 1.92 -9.39 2.19
C VAL A 91 0.95 -8.21 2.20
N ILE A 92 0.91 -7.44 1.11
CA ILE A 92 0.02 -6.29 1.01
C ILE A 92 -1.44 -6.73 1.13
N ARG A 93 -1.81 -7.81 0.45
CA ARG A 93 -3.18 -8.31 0.49
C ARG A 93 -3.56 -8.77 1.89
N THR A 94 -2.68 -9.51 2.54
CA THR A 94 -2.93 -10.02 3.90
C THR A 94 -3.05 -8.86 4.88
N ARG A 95 -2.10 -7.92 4.85
CA ARG A 95 -2.13 -6.77 5.74
C ARG A 95 -3.33 -5.88 5.48
N GLY A 96 -3.64 -5.66 4.19
CA GLY A 96 -4.81 -4.88 3.82
C GLY A 96 -6.11 -5.50 4.27
N ASN A 97 -6.24 -6.81 4.13
CA ASN A 97 -7.43 -7.53 4.58
C ASN A 97 -7.62 -7.41 6.09
N LEU A 98 -6.53 -7.53 6.85
CA LEU A 98 -6.60 -7.37 8.32
C LEU A 98 -7.00 -5.94 8.69
N LEU A 99 -6.43 -4.95 8.01
CA LEU A 99 -6.70 -3.55 8.28
C LEU A 99 -8.16 -3.19 7.98
N LEU A 100 -8.71 -3.79 6.92
CA LEU A 100 -10.06 -3.50 6.45
C LEU A 100 -11.09 -4.50 6.92
N GLU A 101 -10.70 -5.43 7.78
CA GLU A 101 -11.62 -6.42 8.31
C GLU A 101 -12.71 -5.75 9.13
N LYS A 102 -13.95 -6.11 8.84
CA LYS A 102 -15.09 -5.53 9.54
C LYS A 102 -15.30 -6.25 10.87
N LYS A 103 -15.26 -5.46 11.92
CA LYS A 103 -15.48 -5.98 13.27
C LYS A 103 -16.56 -5.22 13.97
#